data_8aea78fc639f7048bb002a2050f615ed
#
_entry.id   8aea78fc639f7048bb002a2050f615ed
#
_cell.length_a   1.000
_cell.length_b   1.000
_cell.length_c   1.000
_cell.angle_alpha   90.00
_cell.angle_beta   90.00
_cell.angle_gamma   90.00
#
_symmetry.space_group_name_H-M   'P 1'
#
loop_
_entity.id
_entity.type
_entity.pdbx_description
1 polymer ?
#
loop_
_entity_poly.entity_id
_entity_poly.type
_entity_poly.pdbx_seq_one_letter_code
_entity_poly.pdbx_strand_id
1 'polypeptide(L)'
;QALYQDVADNPGAVTRFVLVSRPGSLPAPTGADKTTIQVALPVNESGALLTMLEQFAVRGVDLSRIESRPSGDGLGNYEFSIDIVGHVSEERVQAALVGLHRHSPWVRFMGSYPRIDGVANVPAVGTSDEAFRSARNWVEGLLAGRADIGRREI
;
A
#
# COMPACT_ATOMS: atom_id res chain seq x y z
N GLN A 1 -6.66 -28.23 -36.36
CA GLN A 1 -5.60 -27.65 -37.23
C GLN A 1 -5.47 -26.19 -36.89
N ALA A 2 -4.28 -25.75 -36.41
CA ALA A 2 -4.01 -24.34 -36.19
C ALA A 2 -3.89 -23.65 -37.55
N LEU A 3 -4.61 -22.54 -37.76
CA LEU A 3 -4.53 -21.76 -39.02
C LEU A 3 -3.34 -20.79 -39.00
N TYR A 4 -3.01 -20.26 -37.80
CA TYR A 4 -1.86 -19.36 -37.61
C TYR A 4 -1.26 -19.61 -36.20
N GLN A 5 0.04 -19.34 -36.04
CA GLN A 5 0.78 -19.32 -34.79
C GLN A 5 1.45 -17.96 -34.64
N ASP A 6 1.71 -17.56 -33.40
CA ASP A 6 2.40 -16.29 -33.05
C ASP A 6 1.73 -15.04 -33.67
N VAL A 7 0.42 -14.93 -33.49
CA VAL A 7 -0.41 -13.80 -33.99
C VAL A 7 -0.38 -12.57 -33.10
N ALA A 8 0.46 -12.57 -32.06
CA ALA A 8 0.56 -11.45 -31.12
C ALA A 8 1.44 -10.33 -31.71
N ASP A 9 0.92 -9.11 -31.80
CA ASP A 9 1.68 -7.93 -32.20
C ASP A 9 2.79 -7.55 -31.20
N ASN A 10 2.63 -7.95 -29.93
CA ASN A 10 3.61 -7.76 -28.88
C ASN A 10 3.93 -9.10 -28.19
N PRO A 11 5.06 -9.74 -28.54
CA PRO A 11 5.46 -11.02 -27.93
C PRO A 11 5.84 -10.89 -26.44
N GLY A 12 6.06 -9.67 -25.94
CA GLY A 12 6.32 -9.38 -24.52
C GLY A 12 5.06 -9.06 -23.70
N ALA A 13 3.87 -9.21 -24.26
CA ALA A 13 2.62 -8.95 -23.55
C ALA A 13 2.43 -9.96 -22.41
N VAL A 14 2.25 -9.44 -21.17
CA VAL A 14 2.00 -10.25 -19.98
C VAL A 14 0.60 -9.96 -19.45
N THR A 15 -0.19 -11.01 -19.31
CA THR A 15 -1.51 -10.92 -18.67
C THR A 15 -1.40 -11.29 -17.20
N ARG A 16 -1.85 -10.38 -16.34
CA ARG A 16 -1.92 -10.62 -14.89
C ARG A 16 -3.25 -11.28 -14.54
N PHE A 17 -3.20 -12.42 -13.91
CA PHE A 17 -4.34 -13.08 -13.29
C PHE A 17 -4.27 -12.91 -11.78
N VAL A 18 -5.44 -12.78 -11.13
CA VAL A 18 -5.57 -12.75 -9.66
C VAL A 18 -6.48 -13.87 -9.20
N LEU A 19 -6.11 -14.53 -8.12
CA LEU A 19 -6.96 -15.50 -7.44
C LEU A 19 -7.80 -14.74 -6.41
N VAL A 20 -9.11 -14.90 -6.49
CA VAL A 20 -10.08 -14.27 -5.58
C VAL A 20 -10.72 -15.33 -4.71
N SER A 21 -10.79 -15.07 -3.41
CA SER A 21 -11.46 -15.93 -2.43
C SER A 21 -12.44 -15.12 -1.56
N ARG A 22 -13.24 -15.81 -0.78
CA ARG A 22 -14.01 -15.16 0.30
C ARG A 22 -13.05 -14.62 1.36
N PRO A 23 -13.43 -13.56 2.10
CA PRO A 23 -12.64 -13.09 3.24
C PRO A 23 -12.32 -14.23 4.21
N GLY A 24 -11.08 -14.26 4.67
CA GLY A 24 -10.57 -15.31 5.56
C GLY A 24 -9.30 -14.84 6.28
N SER A 25 -8.56 -15.79 6.84
CA SER A 25 -7.24 -15.50 7.44
C SER A 25 -6.25 -15.04 6.38
N LEU A 26 -5.46 -14.04 6.72
CA LEU A 26 -4.38 -13.58 5.84
C LEU A 26 -3.23 -14.60 5.84
N PRO A 27 -2.55 -14.77 4.70
CA PRO A 27 -1.28 -15.49 4.67
C PRO A 27 -0.27 -14.87 5.64
N ALA A 28 0.66 -15.66 6.14
CA ALA A 28 1.78 -15.12 6.91
C ALA A 28 2.69 -14.26 6.02
N PRO A 29 3.31 -13.19 6.54
CA PRO A 29 4.23 -12.37 5.76
C PRO A 29 5.45 -13.20 5.32
N THR A 30 5.87 -13.01 4.08
CA THR A 30 7.02 -13.70 3.47
C THR A 30 8.25 -12.83 3.36
N GLY A 31 8.12 -11.51 3.55
CA GLY A 31 9.15 -10.52 3.26
C GLY A 31 9.20 -10.09 1.79
N ALA A 32 8.41 -10.73 0.94
CA ALA A 32 8.23 -10.40 -0.48
C ALA A 32 6.73 -10.34 -0.79
N ASP A 33 6.04 -9.35 -0.22
CA ASP A 33 4.58 -9.29 -0.20
C ASP A 33 4.05 -8.04 -0.91
N LYS A 34 2.79 -8.12 -1.31
CA LYS A 34 1.97 -6.99 -1.76
C LYS A 34 0.68 -6.92 -0.97
N THR A 35 0.21 -5.70 -0.77
CA THR A 35 -1.13 -5.42 -0.25
C THR A 35 -1.93 -4.67 -1.31
N THR A 36 -3.09 -5.20 -1.69
CA THR A 36 -3.99 -4.53 -2.63
C THR A 36 -5.14 -3.87 -1.87
N ILE A 37 -5.40 -2.62 -2.23
CA ILE A 37 -6.53 -1.85 -1.72
C ILE A 37 -7.30 -1.18 -2.85
N GLN A 38 -8.53 -0.79 -2.54
CA GLN A 38 -9.29 0.20 -3.30
C GLN A 38 -9.56 1.40 -2.39
N VAL A 39 -9.48 2.60 -2.94
CA VAL A 39 -9.66 3.84 -2.19
C VAL A 39 -10.38 4.88 -3.05
N ALA A 40 -11.34 5.60 -2.46
CA ALA A 40 -12.00 6.74 -3.09
C ALA A 40 -11.35 8.05 -2.66
N LEU A 41 -11.28 9.02 -3.56
CA LEU A 41 -10.95 10.39 -3.18
C LEU A 41 -12.17 11.08 -2.56
N PRO A 42 -11.98 11.94 -1.54
CA PRO A 42 -13.07 12.64 -0.89
C PRO A 42 -13.77 13.64 -1.82
N VAL A 43 -13.01 14.32 -2.65
CA VAL A 43 -13.48 15.30 -3.65
C VAL A 43 -12.52 15.28 -4.83
N ASN A 44 -13.02 15.49 -6.03
CA ASN A 44 -12.17 15.67 -7.21
C ASN A 44 -11.72 17.13 -7.32
N GLU A 45 -10.76 17.49 -6.48
CA GLU A 45 -10.16 18.82 -6.44
C GLU A 45 -8.64 18.75 -6.66
N SER A 46 -8.05 19.90 -6.97
CA SER A 46 -6.60 20.01 -7.17
C SER A 46 -5.85 19.56 -5.90
N GLY A 47 -4.93 18.61 -6.04
CA GLY A 47 -4.13 18.10 -4.94
C GLY A 47 -4.70 16.88 -4.22
N ALA A 48 -5.96 16.49 -4.41
CA ALA A 48 -6.56 15.35 -3.70
C ALA A 48 -5.79 14.04 -3.92
N LEU A 49 -5.38 13.76 -5.16
CA LEU A 49 -4.53 12.61 -5.46
C LEU A 49 -3.15 12.72 -4.78
N LEU A 50 -2.55 13.91 -4.76
CA LEU A 50 -1.27 14.12 -4.09
C LEU A 50 -1.38 13.82 -2.59
N THR A 51 -2.39 14.36 -1.91
CA THR A 51 -2.65 14.09 -0.48
C THR A 51 -2.82 12.60 -0.19
N MET A 52 -3.46 11.86 -1.09
CA MET A 52 -3.58 10.41 -0.99
C MET A 52 -2.20 9.72 -1.13
N LEU A 53 -1.40 10.12 -2.12
CA LEU A 53 -0.07 9.54 -2.37
C LEU A 53 0.93 9.87 -1.26
N GLU A 54 0.82 11.04 -0.64
CA GLU A 54 1.64 11.44 0.51
C GLU A 54 1.49 10.46 1.69
N GLN A 55 0.33 9.82 1.86
CA GLN A 55 0.15 8.83 2.93
C GLN A 55 1.11 7.65 2.80
N PHE A 56 1.53 7.32 1.59
CA PHE A 56 2.52 6.29 1.31
C PHE A 56 3.93 6.87 1.38
N ALA A 57 4.19 7.96 0.68
CA ALA A 57 5.52 8.54 0.51
C ALA A 57 6.19 8.87 1.85
N VAL A 58 5.50 9.56 2.77
CA VAL A 58 6.05 9.96 4.08
C VAL A 58 6.31 8.78 5.02
N ARG A 59 5.84 7.58 4.67
CA ARG A 59 6.03 6.35 5.44
C ARG A 59 6.97 5.36 4.76
N GLY A 60 7.58 5.76 3.62
CA GLY A 60 8.49 4.92 2.85
C GLY A 60 7.83 3.68 2.27
N VAL A 61 6.59 3.82 1.82
CA VAL A 61 5.81 2.74 1.22
C VAL A 61 5.77 2.92 -0.29
N ASP A 62 6.35 1.97 -1.02
CA ASP A 62 6.33 1.95 -2.48
C ASP A 62 5.02 1.39 -3.02
N LEU A 63 4.63 1.90 -4.20
CA LEU A 63 3.48 1.42 -4.95
C LEU A 63 3.96 0.73 -6.22
N SER A 64 3.53 -0.51 -6.44
CA SER A 64 3.87 -1.26 -7.66
C SER A 64 2.81 -1.13 -8.76
N ARG A 65 1.63 -0.64 -8.43
CA ARG A 65 0.54 -0.34 -9.37
C ARG A 65 -0.39 0.69 -8.77
N ILE A 66 -0.88 1.59 -9.63
CA ILE A 66 -2.01 2.48 -9.35
C ILE A 66 -2.87 2.57 -10.62
N GLU A 67 -4.15 2.32 -10.48
CA GLU A 67 -5.13 2.45 -11.56
C GLU A 67 -6.32 3.25 -11.06
N SER A 68 -6.75 4.23 -11.84
CA SER A 68 -7.96 5.00 -11.57
C SER A 68 -9.12 4.48 -12.41
N ARG A 69 -10.30 4.48 -11.83
CA ARG A 69 -11.56 4.20 -12.53
C ARG A 69 -12.64 5.17 -12.08
N PRO A 70 -13.54 5.63 -12.98
CA PRO A 70 -14.73 6.36 -12.57
C PRO A 70 -15.56 5.48 -11.61
N SER A 71 -16.04 6.07 -10.50
CA SER A 71 -16.85 5.34 -9.52
C SER A 71 -18.27 4.98 -9.99
N GLY A 72 -18.74 5.66 -11.05
CA GLY A 72 -20.11 5.54 -11.53
C GLY A 72 -21.14 6.41 -10.79
N ASP A 73 -20.76 7.03 -9.66
CA ASP A 73 -21.66 7.85 -8.83
C ASP A 73 -21.68 9.33 -9.21
N GLY A 74 -21.30 9.64 -10.44
CA GLY A 74 -21.27 11.00 -10.98
C GLY A 74 -19.99 11.31 -11.75
N LEU A 75 -20.02 12.40 -12.52
CA LEU A 75 -18.87 12.89 -13.27
C LEU A 75 -17.79 13.41 -12.31
N GLY A 76 -16.55 12.93 -12.50
CA GLY A 76 -15.40 13.43 -11.76
C GLY A 76 -15.09 12.65 -10.47
N ASN A 77 -15.88 11.68 -10.07
CA ASN A 77 -15.55 10.81 -8.94
C ASN A 77 -14.70 9.62 -9.40
N TYR A 78 -13.56 9.41 -8.74
CA TYR A 78 -12.61 8.36 -9.08
C TYR A 78 -12.35 7.45 -7.89
N GLU A 79 -12.22 6.17 -8.19
CA GLU A 79 -11.71 5.14 -7.32
C GLU A 79 -10.33 4.69 -7.80
N PHE A 80 -9.44 4.44 -6.87
CA PHE A 80 -8.08 3.97 -7.16
C PHE A 80 -7.91 2.56 -6.65
N SER A 81 -7.44 1.68 -7.55
CA SER A 81 -6.93 0.36 -7.18
C SER A 81 -5.42 0.44 -7.07
N ILE A 82 -4.88 0.13 -5.90
CA ILE A 82 -3.47 0.33 -5.56
C ILE A 82 -2.87 -0.98 -5.06
N ASP A 83 -1.70 -1.35 -5.61
CA ASP A 83 -0.86 -2.41 -5.07
C ASP A 83 0.31 -1.78 -4.31
N ILE A 84 0.32 -1.96 -3.02
CA ILE A 84 1.32 -1.52 -2.06
C ILE A 84 2.41 -2.59 -1.98
N VAL A 85 3.67 -2.19 -1.98
CA VAL A 85 4.80 -3.08 -1.69
C VAL A 85 4.94 -3.25 -0.18
N GLY A 86 4.62 -4.43 0.31
CA GLY A 86 4.63 -4.78 1.72
C GLY A 86 3.39 -5.54 2.17
N HIS A 87 3.52 -6.25 3.29
CA HIS A 87 2.43 -6.94 3.95
C HIS A 87 1.70 -6.01 4.91
N VAL A 88 0.39 -6.21 5.11
CA VAL A 88 -0.41 -5.39 6.02
C VAL A 88 0.05 -5.45 7.49
N SER A 89 0.82 -6.46 7.88
CA SER A 89 1.42 -6.55 9.21
C SER A 89 2.63 -5.64 9.41
N GLU A 90 3.21 -5.09 8.35
CA GLU A 90 4.32 -4.14 8.44
C GLU A 90 3.84 -2.80 8.99
N GLU A 91 4.54 -2.24 9.98
CA GLU A 91 4.17 -0.99 10.66
C GLU A 91 3.98 0.20 9.69
N ARG A 92 4.86 0.32 8.68
CA ARG A 92 4.77 1.37 7.66
C ARG A 92 3.50 1.25 6.82
N VAL A 93 3.10 0.02 6.46
CA VAL A 93 1.88 -0.26 5.68
C VAL A 93 0.65 0.05 6.54
N GLN A 94 0.64 -0.39 7.80
CA GLN A 94 -0.43 -0.05 8.75
C GLN A 94 -0.59 1.45 8.91
N ALA A 95 0.51 2.18 9.13
CA ALA A 95 0.49 3.63 9.28
C ALA A 95 -0.05 4.33 8.02
N ALA A 96 0.29 3.84 6.81
CA ALA A 96 -0.25 4.36 5.57
C ALA A 96 -1.76 4.12 5.46
N LEU A 97 -2.24 2.91 5.78
CA LEU A 97 -3.67 2.58 5.78
C LEU A 97 -4.46 3.41 6.79
N VAL A 98 -3.91 3.64 7.99
CA VAL A 98 -4.51 4.55 8.99
C VAL A 98 -4.63 5.97 8.44
N GLY A 99 -3.58 6.47 7.77
CA GLY A 99 -3.62 7.78 7.10
C GLY A 99 -4.71 7.85 6.03
N LEU A 100 -4.75 6.87 5.14
CA LEU A 100 -5.78 6.79 4.08
C LEU A 100 -7.18 6.72 4.65
N HIS A 101 -7.43 5.88 5.66
CA HIS A 101 -8.73 5.72 6.26
C HIS A 101 -9.27 7.03 6.90
N ARG A 102 -8.38 7.90 7.37
CA ARG A 102 -8.74 9.19 7.96
C ARG A 102 -9.08 10.25 6.91
N HIS A 103 -8.51 10.15 5.70
CA HIS A 103 -8.61 11.16 4.65
C HIS A 103 -9.46 10.77 3.46
N SER A 104 -9.89 9.52 3.39
CA SER A 104 -10.70 8.99 2.29
C SER A 104 -12.12 8.66 2.74
N PRO A 105 -13.13 8.84 1.89
CA PRO A 105 -14.51 8.44 2.19
C PRO A 105 -14.63 6.97 2.56
N TRP A 106 -13.85 6.14 1.88
CA TRP A 106 -13.71 4.72 2.19
C TRP A 106 -12.38 4.16 1.66
N VAL A 107 -11.90 3.15 2.34
CA VAL A 107 -10.79 2.30 1.93
C VAL A 107 -11.24 0.85 2.04
N ARG A 108 -11.11 0.09 0.96
CA ARG A 108 -11.42 -1.34 0.92
C ARG A 108 -10.13 -2.14 0.83
N PHE A 109 -9.89 -2.96 1.82
CA PHE A 109 -8.78 -3.90 1.84
C PHE A 109 -9.15 -5.13 0.99
N MET A 110 -8.31 -5.48 0.00
CA MET A 110 -8.52 -6.60 -0.90
C MET A 110 -7.67 -7.82 -0.53
N GLY A 111 -6.60 -7.62 0.24
CA GLY A 111 -5.73 -8.69 0.74
C GLY A 111 -4.26 -8.32 0.74
N SER A 112 -3.49 -9.07 1.54
CA SER A 112 -2.02 -9.12 1.48
C SER A 112 -1.61 -10.53 1.06
N TYR A 113 -0.65 -10.63 0.15
CA TYR A 113 -0.26 -11.89 -0.46
C TYR A 113 1.18 -11.84 -0.99
N PRO A 114 1.87 -12.99 -1.12
CA PRO A 114 3.21 -13.05 -1.66
C PRO A 114 3.29 -12.53 -3.11
N ARG A 115 4.37 -11.86 -3.42
CA ARG A 115 4.73 -11.46 -4.80
C ARG A 115 5.19 -12.68 -5.58
N ILE A 116 4.73 -12.79 -6.83
CA ILE A 116 5.11 -13.91 -7.71
C ILE A 116 6.59 -13.88 -8.10
N ASP A 117 7.19 -12.69 -8.14
CA ASP A 117 8.60 -12.48 -8.48
C ASP A 117 9.55 -12.75 -7.29
N GLY A 118 9.02 -12.94 -6.08
CA GLY A 118 9.78 -13.23 -4.87
C GLY A 118 10.77 -12.13 -4.46
N VAL A 119 10.68 -10.93 -5.05
CA VAL A 119 11.60 -9.82 -4.75
C VAL A 119 11.31 -9.29 -3.36
N ALA A 120 12.31 -9.39 -2.48
CA ALA A 120 12.21 -8.94 -1.09
C ALA A 120 11.88 -7.44 -0.99
N ASN A 121 11.03 -7.11 -0.04
CA ASN A 121 10.68 -5.74 0.30
C ASN A 121 11.76 -5.18 1.25
N VAL A 122 12.54 -4.22 0.77
CA VAL A 122 13.58 -3.57 1.58
C VAL A 122 13.08 -2.20 2.01
N PRO A 123 12.71 -2.01 3.30
CA PRO A 123 12.28 -0.71 3.80
C PRO A 123 13.40 0.33 3.69
N ALA A 124 13.06 1.57 3.36
CA ALA A 124 14.00 2.67 3.40
C ALA A 124 14.46 2.97 4.85
N VAL A 125 15.58 3.66 4.99
CA VAL A 125 16.10 4.07 6.30
C VAL A 125 15.03 4.82 7.10
N GLY A 126 14.82 4.42 8.34
CA GLY A 126 13.82 5.01 9.23
C GLY A 126 12.38 4.54 9.02
N THR A 127 12.14 3.61 8.07
CA THR A 127 10.79 3.08 7.78
C THR A 127 10.63 1.59 8.09
N SER A 128 11.58 0.98 8.78
CA SER A 128 11.47 -0.38 9.29
C SER A 128 10.46 -0.50 10.43
N ASP A 129 9.95 -1.69 10.68
CA ASP A 129 9.07 -1.98 11.82
C ASP A 129 9.71 -1.58 13.16
N GLU A 130 11.00 -1.78 13.30
CA GLU A 130 11.74 -1.40 14.49
C GLU A 130 11.76 0.13 14.67
N ALA A 131 11.97 0.89 13.58
CA ALA A 131 11.94 2.35 13.62
C ALA A 131 10.57 2.89 14.08
N PHE A 132 9.49 2.32 13.55
CA PHE A 132 8.13 2.70 13.96
C PHE A 132 7.84 2.34 15.43
N ARG A 133 8.22 1.13 15.87
CA ARG A 133 8.04 0.71 17.27
C ARG A 133 8.86 1.57 18.23
N SER A 134 10.12 1.85 17.89
CA SER A 134 10.97 2.72 18.68
C SER A 134 10.39 4.13 18.81
N ALA A 135 9.87 4.70 17.71
CA ALA A 135 9.23 6.01 17.74
C ALA A 135 7.97 6.01 18.61
N ARG A 136 7.16 4.96 18.55
CA ARG A 136 5.95 4.81 19.40
C ARG A 136 6.31 4.70 20.86
N ASN A 137 7.28 3.86 21.22
CA ASN A 137 7.77 3.70 22.59
C ASN A 137 8.31 5.02 23.16
N TRP A 138 8.95 5.83 22.33
CA TRP A 138 9.40 7.16 22.73
C TRP A 138 8.21 8.07 23.10
N VAL A 139 7.17 8.13 22.25
CA VAL A 139 5.94 8.91 22.56
C VAL A 139 5.27 8.41 23.83
N GLU A 140 5.15 7.08 24.01
CA GLU A 140 4.60 6.48 25.24
C GLU A 140 5.43 6.86 26.46
N GLY A 141 6.74 6.96 26.32
CA GLY A 141 7.66 7.47 27.35
C GLY A 141 7.34 8.90 27.76
N LEU A 142 7.07 9.78 26.80
CA LEU A 142 6.68 11.17 27.08
C LEU A 142 5.35 11.23 27.86
N LEU A 143 4.36 10.45 27.40
CA LEU A 143 3.05 10.38 28.08
C LEU A 143 3.16 9.84 29.51
N ALA A 144 4.13 8.99 29.78
CA ALA A 144 4.43 8.48 31.12
C ALA A 144 5.31 9.43 31.97
N GLY A 145 5.58 10.65 31.49
CA GLY A 145 6.38 11.65 32.20
C GLY A 145 7.89 11.37 32.19
N ARG A 146 8.36 10.46 31.35
CA ARG A 146 9.81 10.23 31.17
C ARG A 146 10.36 11.31 30.24
N ALA A 147 11.23 12.18 30.79
CA ALA A 147 11.93 13.16 29.96
C ALA A 147 12.89 12.44 29.00
N ASP A 148 12.71 12.67 27.72
CA ASP A 148 13.68 12.22 26.73
C ASP A 148 14.70 13.32 26.47
N ILE A 149 15.94 13.04 26.86
CA ILE A 149 17.12 13.86 26.56
C ILE A 149 18.03 13.19 25.53
N GLY A 150 17.55 12.11 24.90
CA GLY A 150 18.33 11.31 23.97
C GLY A 150 18.39 11.91 22.56
N ARG A 151 19.59 12.25 22.08
CA ARG A 151 19.84 12.35 20.64
C ARG A 151 19.80 10.93 20.05
N ARG A 152 19.02 10.71 18.97
CA ARG A 152 19.26 9.55 18.10
C ARG A 152 20.59 9.77 17.40
N GLU A 153 21.54 8.86 17.59
CA GLU A 153 22.61 8.69 16.63
C GLU A 153 21.99 8.08 15.36
N ILE A 154 22.09 8.78 14.27
CA ILE A 154 21.58 8.37 12.94
C ILE A 154 22.70 7.58 12.25
#